data_f06dd3a0cff282579767b2465b8e4de8
#
_entry.id   f06dd3a0cff282579767b2465b8e4de8
#
_cell.length_a   1.000
_cell.length_b   1.000
_cell.length_c   1.000
_cell.angle_alpha   90.00
_cell.angle_beta   90.00
_cell.angle_gamma   90.00
#
_symmetry.space_group_name_H-M   'P 1'
#
loop_
_entity.id
_entity.type
_entity.pdbx_description
1 polymer ?
#
loop_
_entity_poly.entity_id
_entity_poly.type
_entity_poly.pdbx_seq_one_letter_code
_entity_poly.pdbx_strand_id
1 'polypeptide(L)' 'MVMPKVERLERRIKELNAIKGGYRSEVDDALRKLKDRKMAREEFDRIQLRNEERMERLSEKIRDLRAQIQAFKE' A
#
# COMPACT_ATOMS: atom_id res chain seq x y z
N MET A 1 -4.54 30.55 2.72
CA MET A 1 -3.19 30.31 2.19
C MET A 1 -2.86 28.85 2.19
N VAL A 2 -2.38 28.37 1.07
CA VAL A 2 -2.03 26.97 0.90
C VAL A 2 -0.70 26.69 1.58
N MET A 3 -0.58 25.56 2.29
CA MET A 3 0.66 25.15 2.94
C MET A 3 1.39 24.17 2.04
N PRO A 4 2.41 24.60 1.26
CA PRO A 4 3.06 23.73 0.27
C PRO A 4 3.61 22.44 0.86
N LYS A 5 4.08 22.49 2.10
CA LYS A 5 4.65 21.30 2.75
C LYS A 5 3.56 20.27 3.08
N VAL A 6 2.41 20.71 3.58
CA VAL A 6 1.28 19.81 3.85
C VAL A 6 0.77 19.20 2.54
N GLU A 7 0.66 20.00 1.48
CA GLU A 7 0.22 19.50 0.18
C GLU A 7 1.16 18.42 -0.37
N ARG A 8 2.48 18.60 -0.22
CA ARG A 8 3.45 17.59 -0.65
C ARG A 8 3.26 16.29 0.11
N LEU A 9 3.05 16.38 1.42
CA LEU A 9 2.84 15.20 2.26
C LEU A 9 1.55 14.48 1.88
N GLU A 10 0.48 15.24 1.65
CA GLU A 10 -0.79 14.66 1.20
C GLU A 10 -0.67 13.99 -0.15
N ARG A 11 0.06 14.60 -1.08
CA ARG A 11 0.32 14.02 -2.40
C ARG A 11 1.12 12.73 -2.27
N ARG A 12 2.11 12.72 -1.40
CA ARG A 12 2.92 11.52 -1.17
C ARG A 12 2.07 10.39 -0.60
N ILE A 13 1.14 10.71 0.32
CA ILE A 13 0.22 9.72 0.86
C ILE A 13 -0.63 9.11 -0.26
N LYS A 14 -1.13 9.92 -1.18
CA LYS A 14 -1.91 9.42 -2.33
C LYS A 14 -1.10 8.48 -3.20
N GLU A 15 0.16 8.83 -3.46
CA GLU A 15 1.07 7.98 -4.24
C GLU A 15 1.27 6.63 -3.55
N LEU A 16 1.53 6.65 -2.24
CA LEU A 16 1.75 5.41 -1.49
C LEU A 16 0.48 4.55 -1.43
N ASN A 17 -0.70 5.16 -1.29
CA ASN A 17 -1.96 4.43 -1.33
C ASN A 17 -2.19 3.79 -2.71
N ALA A 18 -1.82 4.47 -3.79
CA ALA A 18 -1.93 3.91 -5.13
C ALA A 18 -1.02 2.68 -5.29
N ILE A 19 0.19 2.75 -4.76
CA ILE A 19 1.13 1.62 -4.78
C ILE A 19 0.57 0.45 -3.97
N LYS A 20 0.01 0.71 -2.78
CA LYS A 20 -0.65 -0.33 -1.98
C LYS A 20 -1.78 -1.00 -2.75
N GLY A 21 -2.58 -0.20 -3.48
CA GLY A 21 -3.66 -0.73 -4.32
C GLY A 21 -3.13 -1.68 -5.38
N GLY A 22 -1.97 -1.38 -5.96
CA GLY A 22 -1.32 -2.25 -6.93
C GLY A 22 -0.92 -3.59 -6.33
N TYR A 23 -0.35 -3.59 -5.13
CA TYR A 23 0.01 -4.83 -4.44
C TYR A 23 -1.22 -5.66 -4.08
N ARG A 24 -2.30 -5.00 -3.66
CA ARG A 24 -3.56 -5.68 -3.37
C ARG A 24 -4.15 -6.33 -4.62
N SER A 25 -4.12 -5.63 -5.75
CA SER A 25 -4.60 -6.16 -7.03
C SER A 25 -3.79 -7.38 -7.46
N GLU A 26 -2.49 -7.39 -7.21
CA GLU A 26 -1.62 -8.52 -7.50
C GLU A 26 -2.04 -9.76 -6.71
N VAL A 27 -2.38 -9.59 -5.44
CA VAL A 27 -2.88 -10.68 -4.60
C VAL A 27 -4.25 -11.17 -5.10
N ASP A 28 -5.14 -10.25 -5.46
CA ASP A 28 -6.46 -10.60 -5.98
C ASP A 28 -6.36 -11.40 -7.29
N ASP A 29 -5.45 -11.01 -8.17
CA ASP A 29 -5.20 -11.75 -9.42
C ASP A 29 -4.64 -13.15 -9.14
N ALA A 30 -3.72 -13.24 -8.18
CA ALA A 30 -3.16 -14.53 -7.78
C ALA A 30 -4.25 -15.44 -7.17
N LEU A 31 -5.17 -14.87 -6.39
CA LEU A 31 -6.27 -15.63 -5.81
C LEU A 31 -7.18 -16.19 -6.90
N ARG A 32 -7.48 -15.40 -7.94
CA ARG A 32 -8.25 -15.88 -9.09
C ARG A 32 -7.56 -17.06 -9.78
N LYS A 33 -6.24 -16.95 -9.99
CA LYS A 33 -5.46 -18.03 -10.59
C LYS A 33 -5.48 -19.29 -9.74
N LEU A 34 -5.41 -19.12 -8.42
CA LEU A 34 -5.48 -20.25 -7.49
C LEU A 34 -6.85 -20.94 -7.61
N LYS A 35 -7.94 -20.18 -7.62
CA LYS A 35 -9.30 -20.70 -7.76
C LYS A 35 -9.50 -21.41 -9.10
N ASP A 36 -8.88 -20.91 -10.17
CA ASP A 36 -8.94 -21.51 -11.50
C ASP A 36 -7.95 -22.65 -11.69
N ARG A 37 -7.25 -23.04 -10.63
CA ARG A 37 -6.23 -24.09 -10.64
C ARG A 37 -5.06 -23.81 -11.60
N LYS A 38 -4.77 -22.53 -11.83
CA LYS A 38 -3.65 -22.08 -12.67
C LYS A 38 -2.41 -21.72 -11.85
N MET A 39 -2.50 -21.85 -10.53
CA MET A 39 -1.42 -21.52 -9.62
C MET A 39 -1.41 -22.51 -8.46
N ALA A 40 -0.23 -22.92 -8.01
CA ALA A 40 -0.08 -23.77 -6.84
C ALA A 40 -0.33 -22.96 -5.56
N ARG A 41 -0.88 -23.60 -4.54
CA ARG A 41 -1.15 -22.97 -3.24
C ARG A 41 0.10 -22.35 -2.64
N GLU A 42 1.22 -23.04 -2.71
CA GLU A 42 2.49 -22.57 -2.17
C GLU A 42 2.97 -21.29 -2.85
N GLU A 43 2.77 -21.20 -4.16
CA GLU A 43 3.11 -19.99 -4.92
C GLU A 43 2.22 -18.82 -4.51
N PHE A 44 0.93 -19.07 -4.37
CA PHE A 44 -0.02 -18.06 -3.89
C PHE A 44 0.39 -17.54 -2.50
N ASP A 45 0.69 -18.45 -1.57
CA ASP A 45 1.05 -18.07 -0.21
C ASP A 45 2.30 -17.18 -0.18
N ARG A 46 3.28 -17.45 -1.05
CA ARG A 46 4.48 -16.60 -1.15
C ARG A 46 4.15 -15.22 -1.69
N ILE A 47 3.30 -15.13 -2.71
CA ILE A 47 2.87 -13.84 -3.28
C ILE A 47 2.12 -13.04 -2.23
N GLN A 48 1.19 -13.68 -1.53
CA GLN A 48 0.39 -13.04 -0.50
C GLN A 48 1.28 -12.48 0.61
N LEU A 49 2.17 -13.30 1.15
CA LEU A 49 3.05 -12.88 2.24
C LEU A 49 3.94 -11.71 1.83
N ARG A 50 4.58 -11.81 0.67
CA ARG A 50 5.46 -10.74 0.17
C ARG A 50 4.71 -9.43 -0.01
N ASN A 51 3.51 -9.48 -0.58
CA ASN A 51 2.73 -8.28 -0.82
C ASN A 51 2.14 -7.69 0.47
N GLU A 52 1.76 -8.53 1.43
CA GLU A 52 1.34 -8.09 2.75
C GLU A 52 2.45 -7.33 3.48
N GLU A 53 3.67 -7.84 3.41
CA GLU A 53 4.83 -7.16 4.00
C GLU A 53 5.07 -5.80 3.34
N ARG A 54 4.97 -5.74 2.02
CA ARG A 54 5.12 -4.48 1.26
C ARG A 54 4.04 -3.48 1.64
N MET A 55 2.80 -3.93 1.72
CA MET A 55 1.68 -3.07 2.11
C MET A 55 1.83 -2.56 3.54
N GLU A 56 2.33 -3.40 4.44
CA GLU A 56 2.57 -3.00 5.83
C GLU A 56 3.63 -1.89 5.92
N ARG A 57 4.72 -2.01 5.17
CA ARG A 57 5.76 -0.96 5.13
C ARG A 57 5.20 0.35 4.60
N LEU A 58 4.36 0.29 3.57
CA LEU A 58 3.72 1.49 3.03
C LEU A 58 2.75 2.09 4.02
N SER A 59 2.00 1.26 4.76
CA SER A 59 1.08 1.72 5.79
C SER A 59 1.82 2.46 6.91
N GLU A 60 3.00 1.97 7.30
CA GLU A 60 3.83 2.65 8.29
C GLU A 60 4.29 4.02 7.80
N LYS A 61 4.74 4.10 6.55
CA LYS A 61 5.14 5.39 5.96
C LYS A 61 3.97 6.36 5.89
N ILE A 62 2.79 5.88 5.54
CA ILE A 62 1.58 6.71 5.50
C ILE A 62 1.26 7.25 6.89
N ARG A 63 1.35 6.42 7.92
CA ARG A 63 1.13 6.86 9.31
C ARG A 63 2.11 7.95 9.71
N ASP A 64 3.39 7.79 9.35
CA ASP A 64 4.41 8.79 9.65
C ASP A 64 4.13 10.11 8.94
N LEU A 65 3.71 10.05 7.68
CA LEU A 65 3.36 11.25 6.93
C LEU A 65 2.14 11.95 7.52
N ARG A 66 1.14 11.18 7.95
CA ARG A 66 -0.04 11.74 8.61
C ARG A 66 0.31 12.41 9.93
N ALA A 67 1.24 11.81 10.68
CA ALA A 67 1.73 12.41 11.92
C ALA A 67 2.43 13.74 11.65
N GLN A 68 3.22 13.82 10.59
CA GLN A 68 3.87 15.05 10.19
C GLN A 68 2.85 16.13 9.82
N ILE A 69 1.82 15.76 9.07
CA ILE A 69 0.75 16.69 8.70
C ILE A 69 0.06 17.22 9.95
N GLN A 70 -0.24 16.34 10.89
CA GLN A 70 -0.89 16.72 12.13
C GLN A 70 -0.04 17.71 12.93
N ALA A 71 1.27 17.50 12.96
CA ALA A 71 2.19 18.42 13.63
C ALA A 71 2.16 19.82 13.01
N PHE A 72 1.96 19.94 11.71
CA PHE A 72 1.85 21.24 11.05
C PHE A 72 0.51 21.94 11.33
N LYS A 73 -0.53 21.17 11.62
CA LYS A 73 -1.86 21.72 11.89
C LYS A 73 -2.03 22.17 13.33
N GLU A 74 -1.19 21.72 14.21
CA GLU A 74 -1.17 22.17 15.61
C GLU A 74 -0.35 23.44 15.76
#